data_59f91b4ea2b2f8c49a34f4ce0977fcb2
#
_entry.id   59f91b4ea2b2f8c49a34f4ce0977fcb2
#
_cell.length_a   1.000
_cell.length_b   1.000
_cell.length_c   1.000
_cell.angle_alpha   90.00
_cell.angle_beta   90.00
_cell.angle_gamma   90.00
#
_symmetry.space_group_name_H-M   'P 1'
#
loop_
_entity.id
_entity.type
_entity.pdbx_description
1 polymer ?
#
loop_
_entity_poly.entity_id
_entity_poly.type
_entity_poly.pdbx_seq_one_letter_code
_entity_poly.pdbx_strand_id
1 'polypeptide(L)'
;EDIGFKDNLQSINKIIKLHNLTNFKNKKAFINKFYNKLDLDFIIKILEFSNPDKEKNSSYFTDSSISIDILNNIPILKGNIRILEPSVGSGSFLLQLIKKFSHLPSVQIDVFDIDTEILSLLKLLLKKVKLPKNTNINFFNKDFLSYTFKNSYDLVIGNPPFGKIKDKKTLNEYKKHGININNN
;
A
#
# COMPACT_ATOMS: atom_id res chain seq x y z
N GLU A 1 9.96 3.12 28.25
CA GLU A 1 11.16 3.66 27.59
C GLU A 1 10.73 4.35 26.31
N ASP A 2 10.90 5.65 26.29
CA ASP A 2 10.62 6.49 25.12
C ASP A 2 11.68 6.15 24.07
N ILE A 3 11.29 5.32 23.10
CA ILE A 3 12.19 4.92 22.02
C ILE A 3 12.18 6.09 21.02
N GLY A 4 13.03 7.08 21.26
CA GLY A 4 13.23 8.24 20.39
C GLY A 4 13.82 7.85 19.03
N PHE A 5 13.09 7.02 18.26
CA PHE A 5 13.48 6.71 16.90
C PHE A 5 13.15 7.90 15.99
N LYS A 6 14.20 8.48 15.42
CA LYS A 6 14.03 9.45 14.34
C LYS A 6 13.59 8.73 13.07
N ASP A 7 12.70 9.33 12.29
CA ASP A 7 12.29 8.82 10.98
C ASP A 7 13.43 8.99 9.96
N ASN A 8 14.43 8.13 10.06
CA ASN A 8 15.52 8.04 9.11
C ASN A 8 15.91 6.58 8.85
N LEU A 9 16.61 6.35 7.75
CA LEU A 9 16.96 5.03 7.26
C LEU A 9 17.81 4.22 8.27
N GLN A 10 18.68 4.88 9.05
CA GLN A 10 19.49 4.19 10.06
C GLN A 10 18.62 3.63 11.19
N SER A 11 17.65 4.42 11.67
CA SER A 11 16.71 3.99 12.71
C SER A 11 15.81 2.85 12.20
N ILE A 12 15.31 2.94 10.96
CA ILE A 12 14.52 1.88 10.33
C ILE A 12 15.31 0.59 10.27
N ASN A 13 16.54 0.62 9.75
CA ASN A 13 17.39 -0.57 9.65
C ASN A 13 17.72 -1.17 11.03
N LYS A 14 17.93 -0.32 12.05
CA LYS A 14 18.14 -0.76 13.43
C LYS A 14 16.90 -1.50 13.97
N ILE A 15 15.71 -0.97 13.74
CA ILE A 15 14.44 -1.60 14.15
C ILE A 15 14.26 -2.94 13.45
N ILE A 16 14.47 -3.00 12.12
CA ILE A 16 14.36 -4.22 11.33
C ILE A 16 15.26 -5.32 11.89
N LYS A 17 16.53 -4.99 12.19
CA LYS A 17 17.49 -5.92 12.79
C LYS A 17 17.08 -6.33 14.21
N LEU A 18 16.75 -5.36 15.08
CA LEU A 18 16.42 -5.58 16.48
C LEU A 18 15.21 -6.51 16.65
N HIS A 19 14.19 -6.35 15.79
CA HIS A 19 12.97 -7.13 15.85
C HIS A 19 12.96 -8.30 14.85
N ASN A 20 14.07 -8.51 14.12
CA ASN A 20 14.21 -9.56 13.11
C ASN A 20 13.01 -9.59 12.14
N LEU A 21 12.71 -8.44 11.52
CA LEU A 21 11.52 -8.27 10.66
C LEU A 21 11.72 -8.88 9.27
N THR A 22 12.30 -10.07 9.18
CA THR A 22 12.58 -10.80 7.93
C THR A 22 11.46 -11.75 7.52
N ASN A 23 10.52 -12.03 8.42
CA ASN A 23 9.44 -12.96 8.18
C ASN A 23 8.09 -12.43 8.70
N PHE A 24 7.01 -12.99 8.17
CA PHE A 24 5.64 -12.60 8.47
C PHE A 24 5.29 -12.65 9.97
N LYS A 25 5.74 -13.69 10.69
CA LYS A 25 5.44 -13.86 12.12
C LYS A 25 5.99 -12.69 12.94
N ASN A 26 7.23 -12.30 12.69
CA ASN A 26 7.88 -11.21 13.41
C ASN A 26 7.28 -9.82 13.05
N LYS A 27 6.96 -9.61 11.77
CA LYS A 27 6.25 -8.40 11.33
C LYS A 27 4.88 -8.27 12.01
N LYS A 28 4.12 -9.36 12.08
CA LYS A 28 2.84 -9.41 12.79
C LYS A 28 2.98 -9.12 14.28
N ALA A 29 3.99 -9.70 14.94
CA ALA A 29 4.28 -9.44 16.35
C ALA A 29 4.67 -7.97 16.58
N PHE A 30 5.46 -7.40 15.68
CA PHE A 30 5.84 -5.99 15.70
C PHE A 30 4.62 -5.07 15.61
N ILE A 31 3.74 -5.27 14.65
CA ILE A 31 2.48 -4.50 14.53
C ILE A 31 1.69 -4.59 15.84
N ASN A 32 1.46 -5.79 16.37
CA ASN A 32 0.69 -5.98 17.60
C ASN A 32 1.29 -5.25 18.82
N LYS A 33 2.61 -5.10 18.87
CA LYS A 33 3.34 -4.46 19.98
C LYS A 33 3.37 -2.94 19.85
N PHE A 34 3.42 -2.40 18.62
CA PHE A 34 3.78 -1.01 18.37
C PHE A 34 2.70 -0.16 17.68
N TYR A 35 1.57 -0.73 17.24
CA TYR A 35 0.53 0.00 16.50
C TYR A 35 0.01 1.28 17.18
N ASN A 36 0.07 1.34 18.51
CA ASN A 36 -0.36 2.50 19.32
C ASN A 36 0.80 3.25 20.00
N LYS A 37 2.03 2.91 19.67
CA LYS A 37 3.26 3.51 20.24
C LYS A 37 4.11 4.24 19.22
N LEU A 38 3.93 3.90 17.95
CA LEU A 38 4.62 4.52 16.83
C LEU A 38 3.60 5.11 15.87
N ASP A 39 4.03 6.13 15.14
CA ASP A 39 3.23 6.70 14.06
C ASP A 39 2.96 5.65 12.97
N LEU A 40 1.76 5.68 12.38
CA LEU A 40 1.36 4.71 11.36
C LEU A 40 2.18 4.79 10.08
N ASP A 41 2.49 6.01 9.63
CA ASP A 41 3.33 6.20 8.45
C ASP A 41 4.72 5.61 8.69
N PHE A 42 5.24 5.73 9.93
CA PHE A 42 6.52 5.13 10.31
C PHE A 42 6.46 3.60 10.36
N ILE A 43 5.38 3.00 10.89
CA ILE A 43 5.19 1.54 10.86
C ILE A 43 5.14 1.03 9.42
N ILE A 44 4.37 1.69 8.54
CA ILE A 44 4.28 1.33 7.12
C ILE A 44 5.66 1.39 6.46
N LYS A 45 6.41 2.43 6.72
CA LYS A 45 7.77 2.59 6.22
C LYS A 45 8.71 1.45 6.68
N ILE A 46 8.63 1.06 7.96
CA ILE A 46 9.38 -0.10 8.49
C ILE A 46 8.99 -1.39 7.77
N LEU A 47 7.70 -1.65 7.58
CA LEU A 47 7.20 -2.84 6.90
C LEU A 47 7.68 -2.90 5.45
N GLU A 48 7.64 -1.78 4.75
CA GLU A 48 8.13 -1.65 3.38
C GLU A 48 9.63 -1.94 3.28
N PHE A 49 10.45 -1.31 4.13
CA PHE A 49 11.90 -1.53 4.13
C PHE A 49 12.30 -2.92 4.63
N SER A 50 11.42 -3.63 5.34
CA SER A 50 11.64 -5.01 5.80
C SER A 50 11.25 -6.08 4.77
N ASN A 51 10.75 -5.68 3.58
CA ASN A 51 10.39 -6.63 2.53
C ASN A 51 11.67 -7.12 1.80
N PRO A 52 12.04 -8.41 1.89
CA PRO A 52 13.25 -8.94 1.27
C PRO A 52 13.18 -8.99 -0.26
N ASP A 53 11.98 -9.08 -0.83
CA ASP A 53 11.75 -9.16 -2.27
C ASP A 53 11.56 -7.78 -2.93
N LYS A 54 11.81 -6.71 -2.21
CA LYS A 54 11.64 -5.33 -2.69
C LYS A 54 12.37 -5.06 -4.00
N GLU A 55 13.66 -5.39 -4.06
CA GLU A 55 14.47 -5.19 -5.26
C GLU A 55 14.06 -6.14 -6.38
N LYS A 56 13.77 -7.38 -6.06
CA LYS A 56 13.33 -8.40 -7.02
C LYS A 56 12.01 -8.04 -7.70
N ASN A 57 11.08 -7.46 -6.95
CA ASN A 57 9.76 -7.05 -7.43
C ASN A 57 9.77 -5.62 -8.00
N SER A 58 10.94 -4.95 -8.05
CA SER A 58 11.04 -3.53 -8.45
C SER A 58 10.04 -2.63 -7.73
N SER A 59 9.75 -2.98 -6.48
CA SER A 59 8.82 -2.25 -5.62
C SER A 59 9.58 -1.12 -4.93
N TYR A 60 9.15 0.12 -5.17
CA TYR A 60 9.75 1.32 -4.59
C TYR A 60 8.81 1.94 -3.56
N PHE A 61 9.38 2.29 -2.42
CA PHE A 61 8.66 3.03 -1.40
C PHE A 61 8.25 4.42 -1.91
N THR A 62 6.99 4.76 -1.70
CA THR A 62 6.51 6.13 -1.91
C THR A 62 6.56 6.86 -0.59
N ASP A 63 7.45 7.86 -0.47
CA ASP A 63 7.49 8.69 0.72
C ASP A 63 6.15 9.40 0.91
N SER A 64 5.72 9.54 2.17
CA SER A 64 4.44 10.16 2.49
C SER A 64 4.34 11.61 2.01
N SER A 65 5.46 12.34 1.93
CA SER A 65 5.48 13.70 1.36
C SER A 65 5.10 13.70 -0.12
N ILE A 66 5.64 12.75 -0.89
CA ILE A 66 5.32 12.60 -2.33
C ILE A 66 3.84 12.22 -2.50
N SER A 67 3.34 11.28 -1.69
CA SER A 67 1.93 10.90 -1.73
C SER A 67 1.01 12.10 -1.42
N ILE A 68 1.36 12.90 -0.43
CA ILE A 68 0.62 14.11 -0.04
C ILE A 68 0.65 15.14 -1.19
N ASP A 69 1.81 15.38 -1.80
CA ASP A 69 1.95 16.34 -2.89
C ASP A 69 1.13 15.92 -4.11
N ILE A 70 1.15 14.66 -4.49
CA ILE A 70 0.31 14.13 -5.56
C ILE A 70 -1.17 14.33 -5.22
N LEU A 71 -1.58 13.97 -4.01
CA LEU A 71 -2.97 14.11 -3.58
C LEU A 71 -3.42 15.57 -3.53
N ASN A 72 -2.57 16.50 -3.16
CA ASN A 72 -2.90 17.94 -3.13
C ASN A 72 -3.21 18.51 -4.53
N ASN A 73 -2.70 17.89 -5.58
CA ASN A 73 -2.96 18.27 -6.97
C ASN A 73 -4.21 17.59 -7.57
N ILE A 74 -4.89 16.72 -6.83
CA ILE A 74 -6.14 16.10 -7.30
C ILE A 74 -7.29 17.12 -7.18
N PRO A 75 -8.17 17.22 -8.22
CA PRO A 75 -9.37 18.03 -8.14
C PRO A 75 -10.23 17.71 -6.93
N ILE A 76 -10.99 18.70 -6.46
CA ILE A 76 -11.90 18.54 -5.32
C ILE A 76 -13.00 17.54 -5.70
N LEU A 77 -12.98 16.37 -5.07
CA LEU A 77 -14.05 15.39 -5.18
C LEU A 77 -15.14 15.69 -4.15
N LYS A 78 -16.40 15.37 -4.50
CA LYS A 78 -17.57 15.63 -3.65
C LYS A 78 -18.51 14.42 -3.65
N GLY A 79 -19.32 14.31 -2.59
CA GLY A 79 -20.31 13.25 -2.48
C GLY A 79 -19.72 11.89 -2.14
N ASN A 80 -20.37 10.83 -2.61
CA ASN A 80 -19.91 9.46 -2.45
C ASN A 80 -18.87 9.16 -3.54
N ILE A 81 -17.69 8.71 -3.16
CA ILE A 81 -16.61 8.44 -4.10
C ILE A 81 -16.11 7.00 -4.01
N ARG A 82 -15.62 6.51 -5.16
CA ARG A 82 -14.93 5.24 -5.29
C ARG A 82 -13.50 5.47 -5.77
N ILE A 83 -12.56 4.92 -5.03
CA ILE A 83 -11.12 5.05 -5.33
C ILE A 83 -10.55 3.67 -5.60
N LEU A 84 -9.66 3.59 -6.58
CA LEU A 84 -8.89 2.39 -6.88
C LEU A 84 -7.41 2.65 -6.63
N GLU A 85 -6.79 1.77 -5.85
CA GLU A 85 -5.34 1.71 -5.66
C GLU A 85 -4.82 0.35 -6.17
N PRO A 86 -4.22 0.31 -7.37
CA PRO A 86 -3.90 -0.95 -8.08
C PRO A 86 -2.67 -1.70 -7.55
N SER A 87 -1.90 -1.09 -6.65
CA SER A 87 -0.65 -1.64 -6.11
C SER A 87 -0.37 -1.06 -4.72
N VAL A 88 -1.19 -1.50 -3.73
CA VAL A 88 -1.23 -0.83 -2.42
C VAL A 88 0.04 -1.00 -1.60
N GLY A 89 0.79 -2.09 -1.79
CA GLY A 89 1.98 -2.38 -1.00
C GLY A 89 1.71 -2.34 0.50
N SER A 90 2.58 -1.67 1.24
CA SER A 90 2.43 -1.47 2.69
C SER A 90 1.34 -0.45 3.06
N GLY A 91 0.78 0.31 2.10
CA GLY A 91 -0.36 1.20 2.31
C GLY A 91 0.00 2.69 2.44
N SER A 92 1.13 3.12 1.91
CA SER A 92 1.57 4.52 1.99
C SER A 92 0.55 5.48 1.37
N PHE A 93 0.08 5.22 0.14
CA PHE A 93 -1.00 6.00 -0.48
C PHE A 93 -2.33 5.82 0.26
N LEU A 94 -2.68 4.60 0.63
CA LEU A 94 -3.94 4.29 1.29
C LEU A 94 -4.17 5.13 2.55
N LEU A 95 -3.15 5.29 3.40
CA LEU A 95 -3.29 6.13 4.59
C LEU A 95 -3.57 7.59 4.24
N GLN A 96 -2.91 8.13 3.24
CA GLN A 96 -3.11 9.51 2.83
C GLN A 96 -4.50 9.71 2.17
N LEU A 97 -4.98 8.72 1.40
CA LEU A 97 -6.35 8.71 0.85
C LEU A 97 -7.40 8.74 1.96
N ILE A 98 -7.24 7.88 2.97
CA ILE A 98 -8.14 7.83 4.14
C ILE A 98 -8.18 9.19 4.85
N LYS A 99 -7.01 9.80 5.09
CA LYS A 99 -6.90 11.12 5.74
C LYS A 99 -7.57 12.21 4.90
N LYS A 100 -7.23 12.28 3.60
CA LYS A 100 -7.70 13.33 2.68
C LYS A 100 -9.20 13.33 2.51
N PHE A 101 -9.81 12.17 2.32
CA PHE A 101 -11.23 12.05 1.99
C PHE A 101 -12.14 11.73 3.18
N SER A 102 -11.60 11.77 4.42
CA SER A 102 -12.35 11.50 5.67
C SER A 102 -13.56 12.41 5.90
N HIS A 103 -13.58 13.58 5.26
CA HIS A 103 -14.65 14.56 5.37
C HIS A 103 -15.84 14.30 4.43
N LEU A 104 -15.72 13.39 3.45
CA LEU A 104 -16.77 13.09 2.48
C LEU A 104 -17.84 12.18 3.09
N PRO A 105 -19.10 12.19 2.56
CA PRO A 105 -20.18 11.36 3.09
C PRO A 105 -19.91 9.85 3.03
N SER A 106 -19.29 9.38 1.95
CA SER A 106 -18.92 7.97 1.80
C SER A 106 -17.69 7.83 0.90
N VAL A 107 -16.75 7.01 1.35
CA VAL A 107 -15.50 6.72 0.62
C VAL A 107 -15.33 5.21 0.53
N GLN A 108 -15.38 4.67 -0.67
CA GLN A 108 -15.04 3.28 -0.93
C GLN A 108 -13.67 3.22 -1.60
N ILE A 109 -12.75 2.43 -1.03
CA ILE A 109 -11.39 2.27 -1.56
C ILE A 109 -11.19 0.79 -1.88
N ASP A 110 -10.99 0.48 -3.15
CA ASP A 110 -10.65 -0.87 -3.61
C ASP A 110 -9.12 -0.92 -3.81
N VAL A 111 -8.44 -1.80 -3.06
CA VAL A 111 -6.98 -1.93 -3.10
C VAL A 111 -6.56 -3.30 -3.60
N PHE A 112 -5.55 -3.33 -4.47
CA PHE A 112 -5.00 -4.54 -5.06
C PHE A 112 -3.54 -4.71 -4.67
N ASP A 113 -3.13 -5.95 -4.46
CA ASP A 113 -1.73 -6.36 -4.43
C ASP A 113 -1.62 -7.86 -4.68
N ILE A 114 -0.53 -8.29 -5.30
CA ILE A 114 -0.23 -9.71 -5.52
C ILE A 114 0.40 -10.35 -4.28
N ASP A 115 1.01 -9.54 -3.40
CA ASP A 115 1.68 -10.00 -2.20
C ASP A 115 0.67 -10.23 -1.07
N THR A 116 0.39 -11.51 -0.80
CA THR A 116 -0.54 -11.94 0.25
C THR A 116 -0.08 -11.55 1.65
N GLU A 117 1.23 -11.56 1.91
CA GLU A 117 1.78 -11.23 3.22
C GLU A 117 1.59 -9.74 3.51
N ILE A 118 1.94 -8.88 2.55
CA ILE A 118 1.82 -7.42 2.74
C ILE A 118 0.35 -7.02 2.94
N LEU A 119 -0.58 -7.58 2.15
CA LEU A 119 -2.01 -7.34 2.34
C LEU A 119 -2.51 -7.80 3.71
N SER A 120 -2.02 -8.95 4.20
CA SER A 120 -2.39 -9.47 5.52
C SER A 120 -1.87 -8.58 6.65
N LEU A 121 -0.66 -8.04 6.53
CA LEU A 121 -0.07 -7.11 7.50
C LEU A 121 -0.81 -5.77 7.49
N LEU A 122 -1.14 -5.25 6.31
CA LEU A 122 -1.90 -4.02 6.14
C LEU A 122 -3.32 -4.14 6.74
N LYS A 123 -4.03 -5.25 6.45
CA LYS A 123 -5.33 -5.54 7.08
C LYS A 123 -5.24 -5.61 8.60
N LEU A 124 -4.18 -6.24 9.13
CA LEU A 124 -3.96 -6.31 10.57
C LEU A 124 -3.75 -4.93 11.17
N LEU A 125 -2.92 -4.09 10.54
CA LEU A 125 -2.62 -2.73 10.99
C LEU A 125 -3.90 -1.88 11.00
N LEU A 126 -4.67 -1.89 9.92
CA LEU A 126 -5.90 -1.10 9.79
C LEU A 126 -7.01 -1.56 10.74
N LYS A 127 -7.06 -2.85 11.13
CA LYS A 127 -7.96 -3.31 12.19
C LYS A 127 -7.62 -2.77 13.59
N LYS A 128 -6.37 -2.37 13.80
CA LYS A 128 -5.90 -1.82 15.09
C LYS A 128 -6.14 -0.32 15.21
N VAL A 129 -6.36 0.37 14.11
CA VAL A 129 -6.57 1.81 14.09
C VAL A 129 -8.05 2.14 13.85
N LYS A 130 -8.48 3.28 14.39
CA LYS A 130 -9.86 3.74 14.21
C LYS A 130 -9.98 4.42 12.84
N LEU A 131 -10.54 3.71 11.89
CA LEU A 131 -10.87 4.29 10.58
C LEU A 131 -12.08 5.23 10.68
N PRO A 132 -12.19 6.24 9.79
CA PRO A 132 -13.40 7.04 9.66
C PRO A 132 -14.60 6.13 9.34
N LYS A 133 -15.76 6.40 9.96
CA LYS A 133 -16.97 5.57 9.80
C LYS A 133 -17.52 5.54 8.37
N ASN A 134 -17.21 6.55 7.59
CA ASN A 134 -17.61 6.72 6.19
C ASN A 134 -16.67 6.03 5.19
N THR A 135 -15.60 5.40 5.67
CA THR A 135 -14.57 4.77 4.82
C THR A 135 -14.71 3.25 4.86
N ASN A 136 -14.89 2.66 3.68
CA ASN A 136 -14.88 1.21 3.46
C ASN A 136 -13.72 0.82 2.56
N ILE A 137 -12.95 -0.21 2.94
CA ILE A 137 -11.77 -0.67 2.20
C ILE A 137 -11.96 -2.13 1.82
N ASN A 138 -11.92 -2.40 0.52
CA ASN A 138 -11.95 -3.75 -0.03
C ASN A 138 -10.54 -4.16 -0.48
N PHE A 139 -10.10 -5.33 -0.06
CA PHE A 139 -8.78 -5.86 -0.35
C PHE A 139 -8.85 -7.00 -1.35
N PHE A 140 -8.15 -6.87 -2.46
CA PHE A 140 -8.07 -7.87 -3.51
C PHE A 140 -6.63 -8.39 -3.63
N ASN A 141 -6.42 -9.65 -3.23
CA ASN A 141 -5.14 -10.33 -3.48
C ASN A 141 -5.15 -10.88 -4.90
N LYS A 142 -4.92 -10.02 -5.87
CA LYS A 142 -5.00 -10.32 -7.30
C LYS A 142 -4.05 -9.41 -8.07
N ASP A 143 -3.63 -9.90 -9.22
CA ASP A 143 -2.98 -9.06 -10.21
C ASP A 143 -4.02 -8.11 -10.83
N PHE A 144 -3.79 -6.82 -10.65
CA PHE A 144 -4.64 -5.77 -11.16
C PHE A 144 -4.79 -5.81 -12.70
N LEU A 145 -3.70 -6.10 -13.42
CA LEU A 145 -3.70 -6.11 -14.88
C LEU A 145 -4.53 -7.25 -15.49
N SER A 146 -4.73 -8.35 -14.73
CA SER A 146 -5.58 -9.47 -15.15
C SER A 146 -7.02 -9.37 -14.62
N TYR A 147 -7.37 -8.29 -13.91
CA TYR A 147 -8.68 -8.18 -13.28
C TYR A 147 -9.69 -7.47 -14.18
N THR A 148 -10.89 -8.05 -14.29
CA THR A 148 -12.00 -7.43 -15.02
C THR A 148 -12.84 -6.58 -14.07
N PHE A 149 -12.83 -5.27 -14.27
CA PHE A 149 -13.60 -4.32 -13.47
C PHE A 149 -15.06 -4.27 -13.92
N LYS A 150 -15.98 -4.32 -12.95
CA LYS A 150 -17.42 -4.14 -13.17
C LYS A 150 -17.91 -2.74 -12.80
N ASN A 151 -17.05 -1.97 -12.13
CA ASN A 151 -17.40 -0.67 -11.59
C ASN A 151 -16.48 0.41 -12.16
N SER A 152 -16.98 1.64 -12.23
CA SER A 152 -16.20 2.83 -12.47
C SER A 152 -15.64 3.39 -11.16
N TYR A 153 -14.56 4.16 -11.26
CA TYR A 153 -13.90 4.84 -10.14
C TYR A 153 -13.80 6.33 -10.43
N ASP A 154 -13.97 7.13 -9.38
CA ASP A 154 -13.80 8.58 -9.44
C ASP A 154 -12.32 8.97 -9.41
N LEU A 155 -11.49 8.10 -8.82
CA LEU A 155 -10.04 8.28 -8.74
C LEU A 155 -9.34 6.92 -8.87
N VAL A 156 -8.32 6.87 -9.72
CA VAL A 156 -7.35 5.77 -9.79
C VAL A 156 -5.99 6.34 -9.46
N ILE A 157 -5.34 5.82 -8.43
CA ILE A 157 -4.06 6.33 -7.95
C ILE A 157 -3.23 5.21 -7.33
N GLY A 158 -1.93 5.22 -7.58
CA GLY A 158 -0.99 4.26 -7.02
C GLY A 158 0.41 4.46 -7.60
N ASN A 159 1.37 3.76 -7.03
CA ASN A 159 2.74 3.68 -7.52
C ASN A 159 3.05 2.22 -7.90
N PRO A 160 2.73 1.79 -9.12
CA PRO A 160 2.94 0.41 -9.55
C PRO A 160 4.44 0.09 -9.69
N PRO A 161 4.83 -1.19 -9.57
CA PRO A 161 6.22 -1.62 -9.76
C PRO A 161 6.70 -1.35 -11.18
N PHE A 162 7.95 -0.87 -11.33
CA PHE A 162 8.56 -0.47 -12.61
C PHE A 162 9.39 -1.59 -13.27
N GLY A 163 9.33 -2.80 -12.75
CA GLY A 163 10.11 -3.94 -13.24
C GLY A 163 9.65 -4.46 -14.60
N LYS A 164 10.61 -4.94 -15.43
CA LYS A 164 10.29 -5.66 -16.65
C LYS A 164 9.69 -7.03 -16.35
N ILE A 165 8.54 -7.33 -16.94
CA ILE A 165 7.91 -8.65 -16.83
C ILE A 165 8.63 -9.60 -17.80
N LYS A 166 9.36 -10.57 -17.24
CA LYS A 166 10.14 -11.57 -18.03
C LYS A 166 9.36 -12.85 -18.28
N ASP A 167 8.34 -13.13 -17.47
CA ASP A 167 7.56 -14.37 -17.61
C ASP A 167 6.63 -14.33 -18.81
N LYS A 168 6.88 -15.23 -19.77
CA LYS A 168 6.10 -15.33 -21.01
C LYS A 168 4.63 -15.70 -20.78
N LYS A 169 4.33 -16.46 -19.70
CA LYS A 169 2.96 -16.86 -19.37
C LYS A 169 2.15 -15.64 -18.95
N THR A 170 2.69 -14.85 -18.04
CA THR A 170 2.10 -13.58 -17.58
C THR A 170 1.92 -12.60 -18.74
N LEU A 171 2.93 -12.44 -19.61
CA LEU A 171 2.81 -11.58 -20.79
C LEU A 171 1.70 -12.02 -21.75
N ASN A 172 1.53 -13.34 -21.95
CA ASN A 172 0.46 -13.87 -22.81
C ASN A 172 -0.92 -13.66 -22.16
N GLU A 173 -1.01 -13.76 -20.84
CA GLU A 173 -2.24 -13.48 -20.11
C GLU A 173 -2.65 -12.00 -20.25
N TYR A 174 -1.73 -11.09 -20.07
CA TYR A 174 -2.00 -9.65 -20.26
C TYR A 174 -2.44 -9.31 -21.70
N LYS A 175 -1.82 -9.94 -22.70
CA LYS A 175 -2.25 -9.79 -24.11
C LYS A 175 -3.69 -10.23 -24.32
N LYS A 176 -4.15 -11.31 -23.66
CA LYS A 176 -5.56 -11.75 -23.72
C LYS A 176 -6.52 -10.71 -23.14
N HIS A 177 -6.08 -9.92 -22.19
CA HIS A 177 -6.83 -8.78 -21.60
C HIS A 177 -6.65 -7.47 -22.41
N GLY A 178 -6.04 -7.51 -23.58
CA GLY A 178 -5.85 -6.33 -24.43
C GLY A 178 -4.71 -5.39 -23.97
N ILE A 179 -3.85 -5.86 -23.04
CA ILE A 179 -2.76 -5.05 -22.52
C ILE A 179 -1.51 -5.29 -23.35
N ASN A 180 -1.04 -4.25 -24.04
CA ASN A 180 0.22 -4.27 -24.78
C ASN A 180 1.36 -3.81 -23.88
N ILE A 181 2.25 -4.74 -23.55
CA ILE A 181 3.46 -4.43 -22.79
C ILE A 181 4.62 -4.35 -23.79
N ASN A 182 5.13 -3.14 -24.00
CA ASN A 182 6.36 -2.92 -24.75
C ASN A 182 7.54 -3.13 -23.80
N ASN A 183 8.22 -4.25 -23.93
CA ASN A 183 9.47 -4.57 -23.22
C ASN A 183 10.70 -3.99 -23.96
N ASN A 184 10.65 -2.72 -24.39
CA ASN A 184 11.81 -2.05 -24.96
C ASN A 184 12.83 -1.67 -23.89
#